data_574283a8759f68f6bf4e65bfbb02a33a
#
_entry.id   574283a8759f68f6bf4e65bfbb02a33a
#
_cell.length_a   1.000
_cell.length_b   1.000
_cell.length_c   1.000
_cell.angle_alpha   90.00
_cell.angle_beta   90.00
_cell.angle_gamma   90.00
#
_symmetry.space_group_name_H-M   'P 1'
#
loop_
_entity.id
_entity.type
_entity.pdbx_description
1 polymer ?
#
loop_
_entity_poly.entity_id
_entity_poly.type
_entity_poly.pdbx_seq_one_letter_code
_entity_poly.pdbx_strand_id
1 'polypeptide(L)'
;CPKTIDGDLKNDMIETSFGFDTACKTYAEVIGNIQRDCNSARKYWHFIKLMGRSASHIALECALQVQPNVCIVSEEVEEKDMSLDDVVTSIAKVVADRAAQGNNFGTVLIPEGLVEFIPAMKRLIAELNDFLAANAEEFSQIKKSHQRDYIIRKLSPENSAIYASLPEGVARQLTL
;
A
#
# COMPACT_ATOMS: atom_id res chain seq x y z
N CYS A 1 26.03 6.74 -5.15
CA CYS A 1 25.22 6.63 -6.36
C CYS A 1 23.78 6.32 -5.97
N PRO A 2 22.81 7.19 -6.27
CA PRO A 2 21.41 6.91 -5.96
C PRO A 2 20.93 5.69 -6.73
N LYS A 3 20.10 4.85 -6.10
CA LYS A 3 19.61 3.62 -6.68
C LYS A 3 18.20 3.32 -6.15
N THR A 4 17.25 3.23 -7.06
CA THR A 4 15.89 2.76 -6.80
C THR A 4 15.35 2.09 -8.07
N ILE A 5 14.41 1.16 -7.91
CA ILE A 5 13.65 0.59 -9.02
C ILE A 5 12.27 1.23 -9.17
N ASP A 6 11.88 2.13 -8.26
CA ASP A 6 10.51 2.66 -8.16
C ASP A 6 10.15 3.64 -9.27
N GLY A 7 11.14 4.13 -10.04
CA GLY A 7 10.92 5.10 -11.10
C GLY A 7 10.73 6.54 -10.63
N ASP A 8 10.97 6.82 -9.34
CA ASP A 8 10.79 8.12 -8.71
C ASP A 8 12.05 9.00 -8.74
N LEU A 9 13.22 8.43 -8.96
CA LEU A 9 14.47 9.15 -9.16
C LEU A 9 14.64 9.58 -10.61
N LYS A 10 14.06 10.71 -10.95
CA LYS A 10 14.21 11.33 -12.28
C LYS A 10 14.55 12.81 -12.12
N ASN A 11 15.62 13.25 -12.80
CA ASN A 11 16.04 14.64 -12.87
C ASN A 11 16.90 14.84 -14.14
N ASP A 12 17.43 16.03 -14.33
CA ASP A 12 18.26 16.37 -15.51
C ASP A 12 19.51 15.49 -15.67
N MET A 13 19.96 14.86 -14.61
CA MET A 13 21.15 13.99 -14.59
C MET A 13 20.79 12.50 -14.68
N ILE A 14 19.55 12.14 -14.40
CA ILE A 14 19.05 10.75 -14.36
C ILE A 14 17.78 10.67 -15.21
N GLU A 15 17.92 10.13 -16.41
CA GLU A 15 16.80 9.99 -17.34
C GLU A 15 15.88 8.83 -16.98
N THR A 16 16.47 7.73 -16.49
CA THR A 16 15.74 6.48 -16.16
C THR A 16 16.23 5.87 -14.87
N SER A 17 15.30 5.27 -14.11
CA SER A 17 15.65 4.47 -12.93
C SER A 17 16.20 3.12 -13.36
N PHE A 18 17.41 2.81 -12.90
CA PHE A 18 18.07 1.54 -13.19
C PHE A 18 17.27 0.35 -12.60
N GLY A 19 16.91 -0.59 -13.47
CA GLY A 19 16.17 -1.80 -13.06
C GLY A 19 14.65 -1.65 -13.04
N PHE A 20 14.08 -0.47 -13.26
CA PHE A 20 12.63 -0.26 -13.32
C PHE A 20 11.96 -1.13 -14.38
N ASP A 21 12.43 -1.07 -15.63
CA ASP A 21 11.89 -1.85 -16.74
C ASP A 21 11.99 -3.36 -16.49
N THR A 22 13.12 -3.82 -15.97
CA THR A 22 13.32 -5.23 -15.61
C THR A 22 12.36 -5.68 -14.51
N ALA A 23 12.17 -4.85 -13.47
CA ALA A 23 11.23 -5.14 -12.40
C ALA A 23 9.79 -5.22 -12.92
N CYS A 24 9.37 -4.25 -13.72
CA CYS A 24 8.02 -4.23 -14.32
C CYS A 24 7.76 -5.44 -15.21
N LYS A 25 8.71 -5.83 -16.05
CA LYS A 25 8.59 -7.03 -16.90
C LYS A 25 8.49 -8.31 -16.06
N THR A 26 9.32 -8.46 -15.06
CA THR A 26 9.28 -9.62 -14.16
C THR A 26 7.96 -9.70 -13.41
N TYR A 27 7.49 -8.58 -12.86
CA TYR A 27 6.18 -8.53 -12.19
C TYR A 27 5.04 -8.85 -13.16
N ALA A 28 5.05 -8.24 -14.35
CA ALA A 28 4.00 -8.49 -15.34
C ALA A 28 3.93 -9.97 -15.75
N GLU A 29 5.07 -10.65 -15.90
CA GLU A 29 5.11 -12.08 -16.18
C GLU A 29 4.49 -12.92 -15.05
N VAL A 30 4.87 -12.66 -13.80
CA VAL A 30 4.33 -13.36 -12.63
C VAL A 30 2.83 -13.09 -12.47
N ILE A 31 2.40 -11.83 -12.60
CA ILE A 31 0.99 -11.45 -12.51
C ILE A 31 0.18 -12.11 -13.63
N GLY A 32 0.70 -12.12 -14.86
CA GLY A 32 0.07 -12.78 -15.99
C GLY A 32 -0.15 -14.28 -15.78
N ASN A 33 0.79 -14.95 -15.12
CA ASN A 33 0.66 -16.37 -14.74
C ASN A 33 -0.42 -16.56 -13.68
N ILE A 34 -0.47 -15.70 -12.65
CA ILE A 34 -1.53 -15.70 -11.64
C ILE A 34 -2.90 -15.46 -12.28
N GLN A 35 -3.00 -14.55 -13.24
CA GLN A 35 -4.27 -14.28 -13.94
C GLN A 35 -4.73 -15.49 -14.76
N ARG A 36 -3.83 -16.20 -15.42
CA ARG A 36 -4.17 -17.44 -16.15
C ARG A 36 -4.69 -18.51 -15.21
N ASP A 37 -4.04 -18.69 -14.06
CA ASP A 37 -4.49 -19.62 -13.04
C ASP A 37 -5.88 -19.22 -12.48
N CYS A 38 -6.05 -17.95 -12.16
CA CYS A 38 -7.30 -17.37 -11.71
C CYS A 38 -8.45 -17.60 -12.71
N ASN A 39 -8.20 -17.38 -14.00
CA ASN A 39 -9.17 -17.61 -15.08
C ASN A 39 -9.49 -19.10 -15.28
N SER A 40 -8.51 -19.98 -15.10
CA SER A 40 -8.68 -21.43 -15.20
C SER A 40 -9.50 -21.98 -14.03
N ALA A 41 -9.16 -21.62 -12.82
CA ALA A 41 -9.84 -22.06 -11.60
C ALA A 41 -11.23 -21.42 -11.44
N ARG A 42 -11.46 -20.23 -12.01
CA ARG A 42 -12.64 -19.38 -11.84
C ARG A 42 -13.02 -19.13 -10.39
N LYS A 43 -12.00 -19.05 -9.53
CA LYS A 43 -12.10 -18.87 -8.09
C LYS A 43 -11.04 -17.89 -7.61
N TYR A 44 -11.31 -17.29 -6.47
CA TYR A 44 -10.41 -16.43 -5.69
C TYR A 44 -10.10 -15.07 -6.33
N TRP A 45 -10.00 -14.10 -5.45
CA TRP A 45 -9.45 -12.81 -5.73
C TRP A 45 -8.01 -12.77 -5.24
N HIS A 46 -7.10 -12.39 -6.13
CA HIS A 46 -5.68 -12.26 -5.82
C HIS A 46 -5.34 -10.80 -5.60
N PHE A 47 -4.96 -10.46 -4.37
CA PHE A 47 -4.46 -9.15 -4.01
C PHE A 47 -2.95 -9.17 -4.10
N ILE A 48 -2.40 -8.40 -5.03
CA ILE A 48 -0.97 -8.42 -5.37
C ILE A 48 -0.38 -7.09 -4.97
N LYS A 49 0.44 -7.12 -3.91
CA LYS A 49 1.21 -5.96 -3.47
C LYS A 49 2.45 -5.83 -4.34
N LEU A 50 2.64 -4.65 -4.92
CA LEU A 50 3.79 -4.31 -5.73
C LEU A 50 4.70 -3.31 -5.01
N MET A 51 5.99 -3.37 -5.26
CA MET A 51 6.94 -2.38 -4.78
C MET A 51 6.61 -1.00 -5.34
N GLY A 52 7.08 0.03 -4.67
CA GLY A 52 6.83 1.43 -4.97
C GLY A 52 6.25 2.13 -3.74
N ARG A 53 7.12 2.91 -3.05
CA ARG A 53 6.74 3.59 -1.80
C ARG A 53 6.28 5.02 -2.05
N SER A 54 7.05 5.78 -2.79
CA SER A 54 6.79 7.21 -3.07
C SER A 54 6.05 7.46 -4.38
N ALA A 55 5.83 6.42 -5.20
CA ALA A 55 5.10 6.54 -6.46
C ALA A 55 4.53 5.19 -6.89
N SER A 56 3.42 5.22 -7.63
CA SER A 56 2.73 4.04 -8.16
C SER A 56 3.18 3.64 -9.57
N HIS A 57 4.36 4.08 -10.01
CA HIS A 57 4.84 3.85 -11.39
C HIS A 57 4.90 2.37 -11.76
N ILE A 58 5.44 1.51 -10.87
CA ILE A 58 5.52 0.07 -11.10
C ILE A 58 4.12 -0.55 -11.21
N ALA A 59 3.21 -0.17 -10.31
CA ALA A 59 1.84 -0.68 -10.32
C ALA A 59 1.11 -0.29 -11.61
N LEU A 60 1.27 0.96 -12.04
CA LEU A 60 0.66 1.47 -13.27
C LEU A 60 1.23 0.79 -14.52
N GLU A 61 2.56 0.67 -14.62
CA GLU A 61 3.21 -0.01 -15.74
C GLU A 61 2.79 -1.48 -15.82
N CYS A 62 2.77 -2.20 -14.72
CA CYS A 62 2.27 -3.57 -14.68
C CYS A 62 0.80 -3.65 -15.07
N ALA A 63 -0.04 -2.70 -14.60
CA ALA A 63 -1.46 -2.67 -14.98
C ALA A 63 -1.68 -2.49 -16.47
N LEU A 64 -0.89 -1.64 -17.13
CA LEU A 64 -0.93 -1.46 -18.59
C LEU A 64 -0.54 -2.72 -19.34
N GLN A 65 0.40 -3.51 -18.82
CA GLN A 65 0.84 -4.74 -19.47
C GLN A 65 -0.12 -5.92 -19.26
N VAL A 66 -0.68 -6.08 -18.06
CA VAL A 66 -1.45 -7.28 -17.68
C VAL A 66 -2.96 -7.05 -17.57
N GLN A 67 -3.44 -5.82 -17.55
CA GLN A 67 -4.84 -5.44 -17.48
C GLN A 67 -5.59 -6.15 -16.32
N PRO A 68 -5.24 -5.86 -15.06
CA PRO A 68 -5.91 -6.43 -13.90
C PRO A 68 -7.37 -5.94 -13.79
N ASN A 69 -8.16 -6.57 -12.94
CA ASN A 69 -9.53 -6.12 -12.70
C ASN A 69 -9.58 -4.80 -11.92
N VAL A 70 -8.61 -4.59 -11.03
CA VAL A 70 -8.43 -3.35 -10.28
C VAL A 70 -6.96 -3.03 -10.17
N CYS A 71 -6.59 -1.78 -10.36
CA CYS A 71 -5.28 -1.24 -10.00
C CYS A 71 -5.50 0.02 -9.17
N ILE A 72 -4.91 0.07 -7.98
CA ILE A 72 -4.92 1.26 -7.15
C ILE A 72 -3.70 2.11 -7.50
N VAL A 73 -3.93 3.39 -7.72
CA VAL A 73 -2.89 4.41 -7.94
C VAL A 73 -2.91 5.32 -6.73
N SER A 74 -1.82 5.33 -5.97
CA SER A 74 -1.76 6.04 -4.68
C SER A 74 -1.96 7.55 -4.84
N GLU A 75 -1.44 8.12 -5.92
CA GLU A 75 -1.56 9.54 -6.26
C GLU A 75 -3.02 9.94 -6.50
N GLU A 76 -3.82 9.09 -7.12
CA GLU A 76 -5.27 9.33 -7.28
C GLU A 76 -6.03 9.27 -5.95
N VAL A 77 -5.60 8.41 -5.03
CA VAL A 77 -6.19 8.30 -3.70
C VAL A 77 -5.94 9.59 -2.91
N GLU A 78 -4.74 10.15 -2.99
CA GLU A 78 -4.39 11.42 -2.37
C GLU A 78 -5.16 12.60 -3.03
N GLU A 79 -5.17 12.68 -4.35
CA GLU A 79 -5.84 13.75 -5.09
C GLU A 79 -7.35 13.82 -4.81
N LYS A 80 -7.99 12.63 -4.67
CA LYS A 80 -9.41 12.50 -4.38
C LYS A 80 -9.74 12.54 -2.89
N ASP A 81 -8.75 12.75 -2.02
CA ASP A 81 -8.87 12.74 -0.55
C ASP A 81 -9.61 11.49 -0.02
N MET A 82 -9.32 10.32 -0.61
CA MET A 82 -10.00 9.07 -0.27
C MET A 82 -9.54 8.53 1.08
N SER A 83 -10.49 8.10 1.88
CA SER A 83 -10.23 7.33 3.09
C SER A 83 -9.90 5.87 2.76
N LEU A 84 -9.41 5.12 3.75
CA LEU A 84 -9.21 3.67 3.59
C LEU A 84 -10.52 2.96 3.27
N ASP A 85 -11.62 3.38 3.89
CA ASP A 85 -12.96 2.82 3.65
C ASP A 85 -13.44 3.08 2.23
N ASP A 86 -13.13 4.24 1.65
CA ASP A 86 -13.47 4.55 0.26
C ASP A 86 -12.71 3.64 -0.70
N VAL A 87 -11.41 3.43 -0.45
CA VAL A 87 -10.59 2.50 -1.26
C VAL A 87 -11.14 1.08 -1.17
N VAL A 88 -11.40 0.59 0.05
CA VAL A 88 -11.99 -0.76 0.26
C VAL A 88 -13.35 -0.88 -0.40
N THR A 89 -14.21 0.13 -0.27
CA THR A 89 -15.54 0.15 -0.89
C THR A 89 -15.45 0.13 -2.42
N SER A 90 -14.50 0.84 -3.00
CA SER A 90 -14.29 0.84 -4.46
C SER A 90 -13.92 -0.55 -4.98
N ILE A 91 -13.02 -1.24 -4.28
CA ILE A 91 -12.63 -2.62 -4.62
C ILE A 91 -13.81 -3.57 -4.43
N ALA A 92 -14.50 -3.48 -3.28
CA ALA A 92 -15.66 -4.33 -2.95
C ALA A 92 -16.78 -4.19 -3.98
N LYS A 93 -17.01 -2.99 -4.51
CA LYS A 93 -17.96 -2.75 -5.58
C LYS A 93 -17.62 -3.53 -6.84
N VAL A 94 -16.37 -3.48 -7.29
CA VAL A 94 -15.93 -4.26 -8.46
C VAL A 94 -16.10 -5.76 -8.23
N VAL A 95 -15.75 -6.24 -7.03
CA VAL A 95 -15.94 -7.65 -6.64
C VAL A 95 -17.41 -8.04 -6.70
N ALA A 96 -18.30 -7.23 -6.13
CA ALA A 96 -19.75 -7.48 -6.11
C ALA A 96 -20.35 -7.45 -7.53
N ASP A 97 -20.00 -6.45 -8.35
CA ASP A 97 -20.49 -6.32 -9.72
C ASP A 97 -20.08 -7.52 -10.59
N ARG A 98 -18.84 -7.99 -10.42
CA ARG A 98 -18.36 -9.20 -11.11
C ARG A 98 -19.02 -10.47 -10.59
N ALA A 99 -19.24 -10.57 -9.28
CA ALA A 99 -19.97 -11.69 -8.68
C ALA A 99 -21.40 -11.79 -9.21
N ALA A 100 -22.09 -10.67 -9.37
CA ALA A 100 -23.44 -10.61 -9.95
C ALA A 100 -23.47 -11.15 -11.41
N GLN A 101 -22.34 -11.07 -12.12
CA GLN A 101 -22.16 -11.63 -13.47
C GLN A 101 -21.66 -13.08 -13.47
N GLY A 102 -21.54 -13.73 -12.31
CA GLY A 102 -21.02 -15.09 -12.16
C GLY A 102 -19.49 -15.19 -12.18
N ASN A 103 -18.76 -14.08 -12.10
CA ASN A 103 -17.30 -14.02 -12.16
C ASN A 103 -16.71 -13.74 -10.78
N ASN A 104 -16.66 -14.76 -9.92
CA ASN A 104 -16.11 -14.67 -8.54
C ASN A 104 -14.57 -14.81 -8.48
N PHE A 105 -13.87 -14.19 -9.41
CA PHE A 105 -12.41 -14.25 -9.47
C PHE A 105 -11.87 -12.97 -10.11
N GLY A 106 -10.61 -12.67 -9.79
CA GLY A 106 -9.95 -11.51 -10.35
C GLY A 106 -8.62 -11.19 -9.67
N THR A 107 -7.98 -10.14 -10.16
CA THR A 107 -6.72 -9.62 -9.62
C THR A 107 -6.84 -8.14 -9.29
N VAL A 108 -6.25 -7.78 -8.16
CA VAL A 108 -6.16 -6.42 -7.65
C VAL A 108 -4.69 -6.09 -7.44
N LEU A 109 -4.19 -5.05 -8.08
CA LEU A 109 -2.84 -4.54 -7.87
C LEU A 109 -2.87 -3.39 -6.88
N ILE A 110 -1.98 -3.45 -5.89
CA ILE A 110 -1.88 -2.46 -4.82
C ILE A 110 -0.42 -2.04 -4.66
N PRO A 111 -0.09 -0.75 -4.79
CA PRO A 111 1.25 -0.26 -4.51
C PRO A 111 1.55 -0.32 -3.01
N GLU A 112 2.79 -0.65 -2.67
CA GLU A 112 3.25 -0.80 -1.29
C GLU A 112 3.05 0.48 -0.46
N GLY A 113 3.27 1.65 -1.07
CA GLY A 113 3.18 2.95 -0.42
C GLY A 113 1.77 3.49 -0.22
N LEU A 114 0.72 2.79 -0.66
CA LEU A 114 -0.67 3.29 -0.61
C LEU A 114 -1.06 3.92 0.73
N VAL A 115 -0.63 3.32 1.84
CA VAL A 115 -0.99 3.78 3.18
C VAL A 115 -0.48 5.19 3.48
N GLU A 116 0.67 5.55 2.92
CA GLU A 116 1.28 6.87 3.10
C GLU A 116 0.55 7.98 2.30
N PHE A 117 -0.27 7.62 1.33
CA PHE A 117 -1.06 8.54 0.51
C PHE A 117 -2.48 8.77 1.04
N ILE A 118 -2.93 7.98 2.02
CA ILE A 118 -4.21 8.19 2.70
C ILE A 118 -4.03 9.32 3.72
N PRO A 119 -4.75 10.46 3.61
CA PRO A 119 -4.46 11.66 4.40
C PRO A 119 -4.50 11.43 5.91
N ALA A 120 -5.45 10.65 6.40
CA ALA A 120 -5.55 10.31 7.82
C ALA A 120 -4.34 9.47 8.31
N MET A 121 -3.91 8.51 7.49
CA MET A 121 -2.75 7.68 7.81
C MET A 121 -1.44 8.47 7.70
N LYS A 122 -1.33 9.36 6.73
CA LYS A 122 -0.17 10.26 6.57
C LYS A 122 0.04 11.12 7.82
N ARG A 123 -1.04 11.71 8.37
CA ARG A 123 -0.98 12.49 9.61
C ARG A 123 -0.58 11.62 10.80
N LEU A 124 -1.17 10.44 10.93
CA LEU A 124 -0.82 9.48 11.98
C LEU A 124 0.65 9.08 11.92
N ILE A 125 1.15 8.71 10.75
CA ILE A 125 2.54 8.27 10.55
C ILE A 125 3.52 9.41 10.87
N ALA A 126 3.22 10.64 10.46
CA ALA A 126 4.05 11.80 10.76
C ALA A 126 4.15 12.04 12.27
N GLU A 127 3.01 12.11 12.98
CA GLU A 127 3.00 12.29 14.44
C GLU A 127 3.70 11.13 15.17
N LEU A 128 3.47 9.90 14.71
CA LEU A 128 4.10 8.71 15.27
C LEU A 128 5.62 8.72 15.13
N ASN A 129 6.12 9.11 13.94
CA ASN A 129 7.56 9.21 13.68
C ASN A 129 8.21 10.31 14.55
N ASP A 130 7.58 11.47 14.65
CA ASP A 130 8.07 12.56 15.51
C ASP A 130 8.10 12.13 16.97
N PHE A 131 7.04 11.46 17.43
CA PHE A 131 6.96 10.93 18.79
C PHE A 131 8.05 9.88 19.05
N LEU A 132 8.23 8.91 18.17
CA LEU A 132 9.24 7.86 18.33
C LEU A 132 10.67 8.41 18.26
N ALA A 133 10.94 9.39 17.41
CA ALA A 133 12.23 10.06 17.33
C ALA A 133 12.57 10.80 18.63
N ALA A 134 11.56 11.48 19.22
CA ALA A 134 11.74 12.22 20.46
C ALA A 134 11.88 11.32 21.72
N ASN A 135 11.36 10.10 21.68
CA ASN A 135 11.28 9.22 22.86
C ASN A 135 11.91 7.82 22.61
N ALA A 136 12.87 7.71 21.70
CA ALA A 136 13.44 6.43 21.27
C ALA A 136 14.03 5.60 22.44
N GLU A 137 14.75 6.26 23.36
CA GLU A 137 15.35 5.59 24.51
C GLU A 137 14.29 5.03 25.48
N GLU A 138 13.30 5.85 25.84
CA GLU A 138 12.20 5.47 26.74
C GLU A 138 11.37 4.34 26.09
N PHE A 139 11.05 4.47 24.81
CA PHE A 139 10.26 3.49 24.07
C PHE A 139 10.94 2.13 24.00
N SER A 140 12.27 2.09 23.83
CA SER A 140 13.05 0.84 23.76
C SER A 140 13.01 0.04 25.09
N GLN A 141 12.81 0.71 26.22
CA GLN A 141 12.74 0.08 27.54
C GLN A 141 11.34 -0.49 27.85
N ILE A 142 10.33 -0.10 27.10
CA ILE A 142 8.94 -0.55 27.29
C ILE A 142 8.78 -1.97 26.73
N LYS A 143 8.19 -2.86 27.53
CA LYS A 143 7.84 -4.20 27.06
C LYS A 143 6.92 -4.14 25.84
N LYS A 144 7.18 -4.96 24.82
CA LYS A 144 6.42 -5.00 23.55
C LYS A 144 4.89 -5.05 23.75
N SER A 145 4.43 -5.74 24.80
CA SER A 145 3.00 -5.83 25.14
C SER A 145 2.36 -4.51 25.60
N HIS A 146 3.15 -3.54 26.05
CA HIS A 146 2.68 -2.25 26.56
C HIS A 146 2.99 -1.08 25.62
N GLN A 147 3.76 -1.32 24.56
CA GLN A 147 4.14 -0.28 23.62
C GLN A 147 2.93 0.36 22.93
N ARG A 148 1.93 -0.47 22.55
CA ARG A 148 0.68 0.02 21.92
C ARG A 148 -0.08 0.97 22.84
N ASP A 149 -0.29 0.60 24.10
CA ASP A 149 -1.01 1.42 25.08
C ASP A 149 -0.26 2.71 25.40
N TYR A 150 1.07 2.64 25.43
CA TYR A 150 1.92 3.81 25.61
C TYR A 150 1.76 4.81 24.48
N ILE A 151 1.80 4.36 23.23
CA ILE A 151 1.60 5.19 22.04
C ILE A 151 0.21 5.83 22.05
N ILE A 152 -0.84 5.04 22.28
CA ILE A 152 -2.24 5.52 22.33
C ILE A 152 -2.41 6.69 23.29
N ARG A 153 -1.71 6.68 24.42
CA ARG A 153 -1.80 7.75 25.44
C ARG A 153 -1.04 9.02 25.08
N LYS A 154 -0.14 8.96 24.13
CA LYS A 154 0.77 10.04 23.76
C LYS A 154 0.39 10.75 22.46
N LEU A 155 -0.30 10.05 21.57
CA LEU A 155 -0.81 10.63 20.32
C LEU A 155 -1.97 11.61 20.56
N SER A 156 -2.20 12.49 19.60
CA SER A 156 -3.39 13.34 19.57
C SER A 156 -4.67 12.50 19.60
N PRO A 157 -5.79 13.00 20.12
CA PRO A 157 -7.02 12.22 20.25
C PRO A 157 -7.51 11.60 18.92
N GLU A 158 -7.37 12.34 17.80
CA GLU A 158 -7.76 11.88 16.47
C GLU A 158 -6.88 10.71 16.02
N ASN A 159 -5.56 10.88 16.06
CA ASN A 159 -4.61 9.85 15.65
C ASN A 159 -4.57 8.65 16.62
N SER A 160 -4.81 8.89 17.90
CA SER A 160 -4.97 7.83 18.91
C SER A 160 -6.15 6.91 18.58
N ALA A 161 -7.30 7.48 18.18
CA ALA A 161 -8.47 6.69 17.77
C ALA A 161 -8.19 5.86 16.50
N ILE A 162 -7.53 6.46 15.50
CA ILE A 162 -7.14 5.75 14.28
C ILE A 162 -6.16 4.62 14.62
N TYR A 163 -5.10 4.91 15.39
CA TYR A 163 -4.10 3.91 15.77
C TYR A 163 -4.70 2.76 16.58
N ALA A 164 -5.63 3.05 17.48
CA ALA A 164 -6.35 2.04 18.26
C ALA A 164 -7.24 1.13 17.42
N SER A 165 -7.79 1.64 16.30
CA SER A 165 -8.63 0.88 15.38
C SER A 165 -7.83 -0.07 14.47
N LEU A 166 -6.51 0.17 14.31
CA LEU A 166 -5.67 -0.65 13.45
C LEU A 166 -5.52 -2.08 14.00
N PRO A 167 -5.48 -3.10 13.13
CA PRO A 167 -5.09 -4.46 13.53
C PRO A 167 -3.69 -4.45 14.18
N GLU A 168 -3.50 -5.31 15.18
CA GLU A 168 -2.25 -5.34 15.95
C GLU A 168 -1.00 -5.51 15.09
N GLY A 169 -1.08 -6.35 14.06
CA GLY A 169 0.02 -6.55 13.11
C GLY A 169 0.41 -5.29 12.34
N VAL A 170 -0.58 -4.50 11.92
CA VAL A 170 -0.37 -3.23 11.21
C VAL A 170 0.20 -2.17 12.17
N ALA A 171 -0.42 -2.00 13.33
CA ALA A 171 0.05 -1.07 14.34
C ALA A 171 1.52 -1.33 14.72
N ARG A 172 1.90 -2.61 14.84
CA ARG A 172 3.28 -3.02 15.13
C ARG A 172 4.25 -2.70 14.00
N GLN A 173 3.83 -2.84 12.73
CA GLN A 173 4.68 -2.51 11.58
C GLN A 173 4.98 -1.01 11.49
N LEU A 174 4.07 -0.17 11.91
CA LEU A 174 4.26 1.29 11.94
C LEU A 174 5.27 1.75 13.01
N THR A 175 5.68 0.88 13.94
CA THR A 175 6.59 1.20 15.05
C THR A 175 7.95 0.50 14.94
N LEU A 176 8.25 -0.15 13.82
CA LEU A 176 9.53 -0.79 13.50
C LEU A 176 10.41 0.14 12.70
#